data_79e52014fe8e678c0e7f4d5ade7efbc3
#
_entry.id   79e52014fe8e678c0e7f4d5ade7efbc3
#
_cell.length_a   1.000
_cell.length_b   1.000
_cell.length_c   1.000
_cell.angle_alpha   90.00
_cell.angle_beta   90.00
_cell.angle_gamma   90.00
#
_symmetry.space_group_name_H-M   'P 1'
#
loop_
_entity.id
_entity.type
_entity.pdbx_description
1 polymer ?
#
loop_
_entity_poly.entity_id
_entity_poly.type
_entity_poly.pdbx_seq_one_letter_code
_entity_poly.pdbx_strand_id
1 'polypeptide(L)'
;MRRDQLEHAIRTACQIIEHSEVIVVGSQAILGTYDEDELPAAATMSIEVDILPIADSNAETARLADQIEGVAGEFSSFEQLHGFSIDGVDLKTAVLPAGWGDRLVKVQNANTAAPAGEPRFTGWCLDKEDLCVAKLCALREKDRNFVAALLDAGLVDSDVVVTRLGLVPDKHQIVTERALSWLSSRVPD
;
A
#
# COMPACT_ATOMS: atom_id res chain seq x y z
N MET A 1 6.79 -3.47 -10.24
CA MET A 1 5.53 -4.27 -10.36
C MET A 1 4.59 -3.59 -11.33
N ARG A 2 3.67 -4.33 -11.98
CA ARG A 2 2.65 -3.82 -12.91
C ARG A 2 1.25 -3.87 -12.29
N ARG A 3 0.32 -3.13 -12.86
CA ARG A 3 -1.07 -3.07 -12.43
C ARG A 3 -1.76 -4.45 -12.45
N ASP A 4 -1.52 -5.26 -13.48
CA ASP A 4 -2.09 -6.61 -13.58
C ASP A 4 -1.60 -7.57 -12.48
N GLN A 5 -0.36 -7.36 -11.99
CA GLN A 5 0.18 -8.11 -10.85
C GLN A 5 -0.48 -7.70 -9.52
N LEU A 6 -0.75 -6.40 -9.32
CA LEU A 6 -1.53 -5.93 -8.17
C LEU A 6 -2.95 -6.53 -8.17
N GLU A 7 -3.62 -6.53 -9.32
CA GLU A 7 -4.96 -7.10 -9.47
C GLU A 7 -4.97 -8.62 -9.21
N HIS A 8 -3.91 -9.31 -9.64
CA HIS A 8 -3.71 -10.73 -9.31
C HIS A 8 -3.48 -10.92 -7.80
N ALA A 9 -2.67 -10.08 -7.15
CA ALA A 9 -2.45 -10.14 -5.70
C ALA A 9 -3.75 -9.97 -4.92
N ILE A 10 -4.57 -8.96 -5.28
CA ILE A 10 -5.89 -8.72 -4.68
C ILE A 10 -6.77 -9.97 -4.77
N ARG A 11 -6.90 -10.53 -5.98
CA ARG A 11 -7.69 -11.75 -6.22
C ARG A 11 -7.18 -12.91 -5.38
N THR A 12 -5.87 -13.14 -5.38
CA THR A 12 -5.24 -14.25 -4.65
C THR A 12 -5.42 -14.11 -3.15
N ALA A 13 -5.15 -12.95 -2.59
CA ALA A 13 -5.34 -12.70 -1.16
C ALA A 13 -6.79 -12.92 -0.73
N CYS A 14 -7.76 -12.38 -1.47
CA CYS A 14 -9.18 -12.59 -1.19
C CYS A 14 -9.57 -14.08 -1.22
N GLN A 15 -9.02 -14.85 -2.16
CA GLN A 15 -9.28 -16.29 -2.26
C GLN A 15 -8.65 -17.08 -1.10
N ILE A 16 -7.43 -16.71 -0.67
CA ILE A 16 -6.75 -17.38 0.46
C ILE A 16 -7.56 -17.24 1.75
N ILE A 17 -8.06 -16.02 2.03
CA ILE A 17 -8.77 -15.74 3.28
C ILE A 17 -10.30 -15.87 3.17
N GLU A 18 -10.81 -16.24 1.99
CA GLU A 18 -12.25 -16.38 1.69
C GLU A 18 -13.06 -15.09 1.94
N HIS A 19 -12.43 -13.92 1.73
CA HIS A 19 -13.07 -12.62 1.84
C HIS A 19 -13.28 -11.98 0.46
N SER A 20 -14.28 -11.10 0.35
CA SER A 20 -14.56 -10.37 -0.89
C SER A 20 -13.69 -9.12 -1.07
N GLU A 21 -13.05 -8.64 -0.01
CA GLU A 21 -12.36 -7.36 0.01
C GLU A 21 -11.09 -7.42 0.87
N VAL A 22 -10.07 -6.67 0.45
CA VAL A 22 -8.80 -6.47 1.17
C VAL A 22 -8.33 -5.03 1.02
N ILE A 23 -7.43 -4.59 1.91
CA ILE A 23 -6.77 -3.28 1.79
C ILE A 23 -5.32 -3.48 1.36
N VAL A 24 -4.83 -2.66 0.42
CA VAL A 24 -3.44 -2.61 -0.01
C VAL A 24 -2.77 -1.40 0.63
N VAL A 25 -1.74 -1.60 1.45
CA VAL A 25 -1.12 -0.52 2.27
C VAL A 25 0.32 -0.19 1.92
N GLY A 26 1.05 -1.08 1.26
CA GLY A 26 2.45 -0.90 0.91
C GLY A 26 2.70 -0.11 -0.36
N SER A 27 3.92 -0.16 -0.85
CA SER A 27 4.38 0.61 -2.03
C SER A 27 3.48 0.43 -3.24
N GLN A 28 2.92 -0.77 -3.42
CA GLN A 28 2.12 -1.11 -4.59
C GLN A 28 0.69 -0.55 -4.54
N ALA A 29 0.26 0.04 -3.41
CA ALA A 29 -0.99 0.80 -3.35
C ALA A 29 -1.04 1.94 -4.37
N ILE A 30 0.12 2.49 -4.78
CA ILE A 30 0.22 3.54 -5.81
C ILE A 30 -0.37 3.09 -7.15
N LEU A 31 -0.27 1.80 -7.47
CA LEU A 31 -0.87 1.21 -8.67
C LEU A 31 -2.41 1.19 -8.61
N GLY A 32 -3.04 1.50 -7.49
CA GLY A 32 -4.47 1.78 -7.40
C GLY A 32 -4.87 3.09 -8.09
N THR A 33 -3.95 4.06 -8.14
CA THR A 33 -4.19 5.39 -8.73
C THR A 33 -3.59 5.55 -10.12
N TYR A 34 -2.38 5.02 -10.36
CA TYR A 34 -1.61 5.15 -11.61
C TYR A 34 -1.30 3.80 -12.21
N ASP A 35 -1.17 3.73 -13.52
CA ASP A 35 -0.59 2.58 -14.19
C ASP A 35 0.95 2.65 -14.14
N GLU A 36 1.64 1.52 -14.32
CA GLU A 36 3.10 1.45 -14.21
C GLU A 36 3.86 2.38 -15.16
N ASP A 37 3.30 2.66 -16.34
CA ASP A 37 3.90 3.54 -17.35
C ASP A 37 3.88 5.02 -16.95
N GLU A 38 3.01 5.40 -16.01
CA GLU A 38 2.90 6.75 -15.46
C GLU A 38 3.86 6.97 -14.28
N LEU A 39 4.41 5.89 -13.72
CA LEU A 39 5.18 5.91 -12.49
C LEU A 39 6.70 5.98 -12.74
N PRO A 40 7.45 6.75 -11.94
CA PRO A 40 8.90 6.68 -11.96
C PRO A 40 9.39 5.29 -11.51
N ALA A 41 10.51 4.83 -12.04
CA ALA A 41 11.07 3.50 -11.76
C ALA A 41 11.21 3.21 -10.25
N ALA A 42 11.56 4.21 -9.44
CA ALA A 42 11.65 4.07 -7.99
C ALA A 42 10.34 3.68 -7.30
N ALA A 43 9.18 3.99 -7.90
CA ALA A 43 7.87 3.65 -7.36
C ALA A 43 7.40 2.23 -7.72
N THR A 44 8.02 1.60 -8.73
CA THR A 44 7.64 0.25 -9.21
C THR A 44 8.65 -0.85 -8.87
N MET A 45 9.70 -0.53 -8.10
CA MET A 45 10.80 -1.46 -7.81
C MET A 45 10.43 -2.63 -6.89
N SER A 46 9.49 -2.44 -5.94
CA SER A 46 9.09 -3.51 -5.03
C SER A 46 8.37 -4.62 -5.78
N ILE A 47 8.68 -5.84 -5.38
CA ILE A 47 8.00 -7.06 -5.84
C ILE A 47 7.10 -7.67 -4.75
N GLU A 48 6.87 -6.93 -3.66
CA GLU A 48 5.99 -7.30 -2.55
C GLU A 48 4.69 -6.49 -2.62
N VAL A 49 3.56 -7.11 -2.32
CA VAL A 49 2.27 -6.47 -2.12
C VAL A 49 1.82 -6.65 -0.68
N ASP A 50 1.80 -5.56 0.08
CA ASP A 50 1.37 -5.56 1.48
C ASP A 50 -0.17 -5.54 1.56
N ILE A 51 -0.78 -6.61 2.00
CA ILE A 51 -2.22 -6.79 2.14
C ILE A 51 -2.63 -6.76 3.61
N LEU A 52 -3.50 -5.84 3.95
CA LEU A 52 -4.16 -5.74 5.25
C LEU A 52 -5.56 -6.36 5.15
N PRO A 53 -5.82 -7.51 5.79
CA PRO A 53 -7.16 -8.10 5.83
C PRO A 53 -8.15 -7.22 6.61
N ILE A 54 -9.40 -7.21 6.15
CA ILE A 54 -10.50 -6.52 6.83
C ILE A 54 -11.16 -7.52 7.78
N ALA A 55 -11.10 -7.25 9.08
CA ALA A 55 -11.70 -8.10 10.12
C ALA A 55 -12.16 -7.27 11.34
N ASP A 56 -13.04 -7.86 12.16
CA ASP A 56 -13.65 -7.20 13.32
C ASP A 56 -12.69 -7.03 14.51
N SER A 57 -11.54 -7.71 14.50
CA SER A 57 -10.55 -7.64 15.57
C SER A 57 -9.12 -7.72 15.07
N ASN A 58 -8.19 -7.09 15.82
CA ASN A 58 -6.76 -7.16 15.51
C ASN A 58 -6.21 -8.60 15.52
N ALA A 59 -6.75 -9.46 16.36
CA ALA A 59 -6.33 -10.86 16.44
C ALA A 59 -6.73 -11.63 15.17
N GLU A 60 -7.93 -11.37 14.67
CA GLU A 60 -8.41 -11.97 13.44
C GLU A 60 -7.66 -11.41 12.22
N THR A 61 -7.43 -10.09 12.18
CA THR A 61 -6.60 -9.47 11.13
C THR A 61 -5.21 -10.13 11.06
N ALA A 62 -4.54 -10.31 12.21
CA ALA A 62 -3.23 -10.96 12.26
C ALA A 62 -3.30 -12.43 11.79
N ARG A 63 -4.31 -13.19 12.20
CA ARG A 63 -4.49 -14.58 11.75
C ARG A 63 -4.68 -14.68 10.25
N LEU A 64 -5.47 -13.79 9.65
CA LEU A 64 -5.70 -13.74 8.21
C LEU A 64 -4.44 -13.28 7.46
N ALA A 65 -3.68 -12.35 8.03
CA ALA A 65 -2.40 -11.91 7.51
C ALA A 65 -1.40 -13.08 7.46
N ASP A 66 -1.28 -13.84 8.56
CA ASP A 66 -0.43 -15.06 8.61
C ASP A 66 -0.85 -16.10 7.57
N GLN A 67 -2.14 -16.23 7.26
CA GLN A 67 -2.62 -17.13 6.21
C GLN A 67 -2.15 -16.69 4.82
N ILE A 68 -2.25 -15.39 4.51
CA ILE A 68 -1.76 -14.82 3.23
C ILE A 68 -0.27 -15.05 3.10
N GLU A 69 0.50 -14.67 4.13
CA GLU A 69 1.96 -14.81 4.19
C GLU A 69 2.38 -16.26 3.99
N GLY A 70 1.74 -17.20 4.69
CA GLY A 70 2.07 -18.64 4.61
C GLY A 70 1.83 -19.27 3.24
N VAL A 71 0.94 -18.71 2.43
CA VAL A 71 0.60 -19.25 1.09
C VAL A 71 1.33 -18.50 -0.02
N ALA A 72 1.43 -17.18 0.05
CA ALA A 72 1.88 -16.32 -1.04
C ALA A 72 3.04 -15.37 -0.66
N GLY A 73 3.56 -15.45 0.56
CA GLY A 73 4.67 -14.63 1.04
C GLY A 73 6.02 -14.96 0.40
N GLU A 74 7.08 -14.36 0.90
CA GLU A 74 8.46 -14.53 0.43
C GLU A 74 8.88 -16.01 0.49
N PHE A 75 9.62 -16.47 -0.52
CA PHE A 75 10.06 -17.87 -0.73
C PHE A 75 8.95 -18.90 -0.97
N SER A 76 7.70 -18.47 -1.11
CA SER A 76 6.58 -19.36 -1.43
C SER A 76 6.63 -19.90 -2.86
N SER A 77 5.86 -20.98 -3.12
CA SER A 77 5.66 -21.44 -4.50
C SER A 77 4.91 -20.41 -5.36
N PHE A 78 4.10 -19.53 -4.73
CA PHE A 78 3.43 -18.45 -5.41
C PHE A 78 4.44 -17.45 -5.96
N GLU A 79 5.37 -16.97 -5.13
CA GLU A 79 6.42 -16.05 -5.56
C GLU A 79 7.28 -16.65 -6.69
N GLN A 80 7.68 -17.91 -6.53
CA GLN A 80 8.47 -18.61 -7.56
C GLN A 80 7.76 -18.69 -8.92
N LEU A 81 6.43 -18.85 -8.92
CA LEU A 81 5.62 -18.96 -10.13
C LEU A 81 5.29 -17.59 -10.76
N HIS A 82 5.02 -16.58 -9.93
CA HIS A 82 4.49 -15.29 -10.37
C HIS A 82 5.52 -14.16 -10.37
N GLY A 83 6.67 -14.33 -9.71
CA GLY A 83 7.75 -13.35 -9.64
C GLY A 83 7.48 -12.17 -8.71
N PHE A 84 6.51 -12.30 -7.79
CA PHE A 84 6.23 -11.36 -6.71
C PHE A 84 5.60 -12.08 -5.52
N SER A 85 5.73 -11.51 -4.31
CA SER A 85 5.11 -12.02 -3.08
C SER A 85 3.89 -11.19 -2.66
N ILE A 86 3.08 -11.77 -1.78
CA ILE A 86 1.97 -11.10 -1.12
C ILE A 86 2.19 -11.24 0.39
N ASP A 87 2.49 -10.12 1.05
CA ASP A 87 2.78 -10.07 2.46
C ASP A 87 1.50 -9.70 3.23
N GLY A 88 1.06 -10.59 4.12
CA GLY A 88 -0.02 -10.30 5.04
C GLY A 88 0.47 -9.35 6.14
N VAL A 89 -0.21 -8.21 6.34
CA VAL A 89 0.20 -7.21 7.32
C VAL A 89 -0.95 -6.83 8.27
N ASP A 90 -0.59 -6.29 9.44
CA ASP A 90 -1.56 -5.74 10.41
C ASP A 90 -1.51 -4.19 10.44
N LEU A 91 -2.45 -3.57 11.17
CA LEU A 91 -2.54 -2.12 11.31
C LEU A 91 -1.34 -1.46 11.99
N LYS A 92 -0.42 -2.22 12.57
CA LYS A 92 0.81 -1.69 13.17
C LYS A 92 1.92 -1.49 12.15
N THR A 93 1.76 -2.05 10.97
CA THR A 93 2.77 -2.01 9.88
C THR A 93 2.95 -0.60 9.34
N ALA A 94 1.91 0.24 9.37
CA ALA A 94 1.96 1.60 8.84
C ALA A 94 1.39 2.63 9.83
N VAL A 95 2.02 3.81 9.88
CA VAL A 95 1.47 5.00 10.55
C VAL A 95 0.62 5.76 9.55
N LEU A 96 -0.67 5.87 9.82
CA LEU A 96 -1.65 6.45 8.89
C LEU A 96 -2.33 7.69 9.51
N PRO A 97 -2.66 8.71 8.70
CA PRO A 97 -3.37 9.90 9.16
C PRO A 97 -4.85 9.61 9.43
N ALA A 98 -5.49 10.34 10.32
CA ALA A 98 -6.93 10.19 10.56
C ALA A 98 -7.74 10.33 9.26
N GLY A 99 -8.80 9.54 9.12
CA GLY A 99 -9.68 9.52 7.95
C GLY A 99 -9.11 8.83 6.70
N TRP A 100 -7.97 8.15 6.78
CA TRP A 100 -7.38 7.42 5.64
C TRP A 100 -8.35 6.40 5.03
N GLY A 101 -9.17 5.74 5.85
CA GLY A 101 -10.15 4.75 5.39
C GLY A 101 -11.21 5.31 4.45
N ASP A 102 -11.55 6.61 4.57
CA ASP A 102 -12.54 7.28 3.73
C ASP A 102 -11.96 7.72 2.37
N ARG A 103 -10.63 7.63 2.20
CA ARG A 103 -9.91 8.06 1.01
C ARG A 103 -9.36 6.92 0.16
N LEU A 104 -9.64 5.68 0.53
CA LEU A 104 -9.17 4.50 -0.18
C LEU A 104 -9.62 4.50 -1.65
N VAL A 105 -8.72 4.08 -2.53
CA VAL A 105 -8.95 3.97 -3.97
C VAL A 105 -9.40 2.55 -4.30
N LYS A 106 -10.57 2.43 -4.92
CA LYS A 106 -11.15 1.13 -5.28
C LYS A 106 -10.51 0.54 -6.52
N VAL A 107 -10.06 -0.71 -6.43
CA VAL A 107 -9.62 -1.55 -7.55
C VAL A 107 -10.52 -2.77 -7.64
N GLN A 108 -11.37 -2.83 -8.68
CA GLN A 108 -12.27 -3.95 -8.95
C GLN A 108 -12.57 -3.99 -10.45
N ASN A 109 -12.18 -5.06 -11.13
CA ASN A 109 -12.42 -5.23 -12.57
C ASN A 109 -12.43 -6.73 -12.96
N ALA A 110 -12.31 -7.04 -14.23
CA ALA A 110 -12.29 -8.43 -14.71
C ALA A 110 -11.06 -9.21 -14.21
N ASN A 111 -9.91 -8.55 -14.01
CA ASN A 111 -8.69 -9.21 -13.53
C ASN A 111 -8.74 -9.53 -12.03
N THR A 112 -9.56 -8.82 -11.25
CA THR A 112 -9.81 -9.15 -9.84
C THR A 112 -10.92 -10.18 -9.65
N ALA A 113 -11.54 -10.70 -10.74
CA ALA A 113 -12.58 -11.72 -10.65
C ALA A 113 -12.01 -13.12 -10.38
N ALA A 114 -12.82 -13.97 -9.74
CA ALA A 114 -12.54 -15.39 -9.66
C ALA A 114 -12.45 -16.02 -11.06
N PRO A 115 -11.80 -17.22 -11.21
CA PRO A 115 -11.60 -17.84 -12.53
C PRO A 115 -12.90 -18.07 -13.33
N ALA A 116 -14.05 -18.21 -12.65
CA ALA A 116 -15.37 -18.34 -13.29
C ALA A 116 -15.99 -16.97 -13.71
N GLY A 117 -15.29 -15.85 -13.48
CA GLY A 117 -15.76 -14.50 -13.75
C GLY A 117 -16.51 -13.83 -12.59
N GLU A 118 -16.94 -14.59 -11.60
CA GLU A 118 -17.57 -14.11 -10.36
C GLU A 118 -17.18 -15.02 -9.18
N PRO A 119 -17.10 -14.52 -7.94
CA PRO A 119 -17.27 -13.10 -7.59
C PRO A 119 -16.12 -12.22 -8.08
N ARG A 120 -16.36 -10.91 -8.17
CA ARG A 120 -15.29 -9.89 -8.35
C ARG A 120 -14.85 -9.41 -7.00
N PHE A 121 -13.56 -9.59 -6.73
CA PHE A 121 -12.94 -9.14 -5.49
C PHE A 121 -12.57 -7.65 -5.55
N THR A 122 -12.51 -7.02 -4.39
CA THR A 122 -12.17 -5.59 -4.27
C THR A 122 -10.85 -5.42 -3.51
N GLY A 123 -9.91 -4.70 -4.11
CA GLY A 123 -8.78 -4.11 -3.40
C GLY A 123 -9.05 -2.64 -3.09
N TRP A 124 -8.86 -2.25 -1.84
CA TRP A 124 -8.90 -0.88 -1.38
C TRP A 124 -7.47 -0.38 -1.19
N CYS A 125 -6.93 0.32 -2.18
CA CYS A 125 -5.56 0.83 -2.13
C CYS A 125 -5.49 2.13 -1.33
N LEU A 126 -4.43 2.32 -0.52
CA LEU A 126 -4.17 3.62 0.10
C LEU A 126 -4.15 4.71 -0.97
N ASP A 127 -4.79 5.83 -0.66
CA ASP A 127 -4.62 7.06 -1.44
C ASP A 127 -3.15 7.46 -1.50
N LYS A 128 -2.72 8.05 -2.60
CA LYS A 128 -1.31 8.33 -2.91
C LYS A 128 -0.62 9.24 -1.89
N GLU A 129 -1.30 10.23 -1.36
CA GLU A 129 -0.74 11.11 -0.34
C GLU A 129 -0.74 10.44 1.05
N ASP A 130 -1.75 9.60 1.39
CA ASP A 130 -1.74 8.79 2.62
C ASP A 130 -0.61 7.76 2.59
N LEU A 131 -0.35 7.17 1.43
CA LEU A 131 0.81 6.31 1.21
C LEU A 131 2.13 7.06 1.44
N CYS A 132 2.26 8.29 0.92
CA CYS A 132 3.44 9.12 1.17
C CYS A 132 3.61 9.44 2.66
N VAL A 133 2.53 9.72 3.40
CA VAL A 133 2.58 9.90 4.87
C VAL A 133 3.11 8.64 5.55
N ALA A 134 2.58 7.46 5.23
CA ALA A 134 3.06 6.20 5.81
C ALA A 134 4.55 5.96 5.54
N LYS A 135 5.01 6.21 4.31
CA LYS A 135 6.41 6.11 3.90
C LYS A 135 7.31 7.10 4.64
N LEU A 136 6.88 8.35 4.78
CA LEU A 136 7.65 9.38 5.48
C LEU A 136 7.70 9.15 6.99
N CYS A 137 6.68 8.58 7.59
CA CYS A 137 6.73 8.18 9.00
C CYS A 137 7.72 7.01 9.23
N ALA A 138 7.88 6.08 8.30
CA ALA A 138 8.89 5.03 8.34
C ALA A 138 10.29 5.57 8.03
N LEU A 139 10.41 6.51 7.11
CA LEU A 139 11.60 7.30 6.74
C LEU A 139 12.87 6.48 6.43
N ARG A 140 12.74 5.24 5.96
CA ARG A 140 13.87 4.45 5.45
C ARG A 140 14.38 5.06 4.15
N GLU A 141 15.59 4.74 3.74
CA GLU A 141 16.15 5.26 2.48
C GLU A 141 15.25 4.97 1.27
N LYS A 142 14.78 3.73 1.17
CA LYS A 142 13.85 3.33 0.10
C LYS A 142 12.54 4.13 0.10
N ASP A 143 12.01 4.47 1.30
CA ASP A 143 10.77 5.23 1.45
C ASP A 143 10.95 6.69 1.02
N ARG A 144 12.08 7.31 1.37
CA ARG A 144 12.44 8.66 0.93
C ARG A 144 12.61 8.74 -0.58
N ASN A 145 13.29 7.75 -1.17
CA ASN A 145 13.49 7.68 -2.62
C ASN A 145 12.16 7.51 -3.37
N PHE A 146 11.25 6.71 -2.83
CA PHE A 146 9.90 6.52 -3.35
C PHE A 146 9.11 7.84 -3.36
N VAL A 147 9.00 8.51 -2.20
CA VAL A 147 8.25 9.77 -2.08
C VAL A 147 8.91 10.87 -2.91
N ALA A 148 10.25 10.97 -2.89
CA ALA A 148 10.98 11.93 -3.71
C ALA A 148 10.66 11.80 -5.19
N ALA A 149 10.68 10.58 -5.72
CA ALA A 149 10.40 10.32 -7.12
C ALA A 149 8.95 10.71 -7.51
N LEU A 150 7.97 10.48 -6.65
CA LEU A 150 6.58 10.90 -6.89
C LEU A 150 6.42 12.42 -6.86
N LEU A 151 7.07 13.11 -5.91
CA LEU A 151 7.06 14.58 -5.82
C LEU A 151 7.74 15.20 -7.06
N ASP A 152 8.92 14.70 -7.44
CA ASP A 152 9.69 15.21 -8.58
C ASP A 152 8.95 14.99 -9.92
N ALA A 153 8.12 13.94 -10.00
CA ALA A 153 7.24 13.67 -11.15
C ALA A 153 5.92 14.45 -11.11
N GLY A 154 5.63 15.20 -10.03
CA GLY A 154 4.37 15.93 -9.87
C GLY A 154 3.13 15.04 -9.70
N LEU A 155 3.32 13.77 -9.29
CA LEU A 155 2.24 12.79 -9.12
C LEU A 155 1.55 12.88 -7.76
N VAL A 156 2.19 13.51 -6.77
CA VAL A 156 1.63 13.78 -5.43
C VAL A 156 1.82 15.25 -5.08
N ASP A 157 0.90 15.77 -4.28
CA ASP A 157 0.90 17.16 -3.82
C ASP A 157 1.57 17.24 -2.44
N SER A 158 2.69 17.99 -2.36
CA SER A 158 3.44 18.18 -1.11
C SER A 158 2.62 18.86 -0.01
N ASP A 159 1.75 19.83 -0.35
CA ASP A 159 0.94 20.56 0.61
C ASP A 159 -0.15 19.64 1.20
N VAL A 160 -0.71 18.76 0.38
CA VAL A 160 -1.64 17.74 0.85
C VAL A 160 -0.92 16.74 1.77
N VAL A 161 0.30 16.29 1.44
CA VAL A 161 1.09 15.41 2.29
C VAL A 161 1.39 16.07 3.64
N VAL A 162 1.80 17.35 3.65
CA VAL A 162 2.03 18.13 4.89
C VAL A 162 0.74 18.23 5.72
N THR A 163 -0.38 18.55 5.08
CA THR A 163 -1.68 18.63 5.75
C THR A 163 -2.06 17.30 6.39
N ARG A 164 -1.86 16.17 5.69
CA ARG A 164 -2.17 14.83 6.19
C ARG A 164 -1.20 14.37 7.28
N LEU A 165 0.07 14.77 7.24
CA LEU A 165 1.00 14.56 8.35
C LEU A 165 0.47 15.21 9.64
N GLY A 166 -0.16 16.36 9.54
CA GLY A 166 -0.84 17.02 10.69
C GLY A 166 -2.06 16.25 11.23
N LEU A 167 -2.56 15.25 10.51
CA LEU A 167 -3.65 14.35 10.94
C LEU A 167 -3.15 13.03 11.53
N VAL A 168 -1.85 12.81 11.59
CA VAL A 168 -1.26 11.62 12.24
C VAL A 168 -1.45 11.73 13.75
N PRO A 169 -1.90 10.67 14.46
CA PRO A 169 -2.11 10.71 15.90
C PRO A 169 -0.87 11.12 16.70
N ASP A 170 -1.04 11.92 17.75
CA ASP A 170 0.03 12.51 18.58
C ASP A 170 1.03 11.48 19.13
N LYS A 171 0.60 10.25 19.37
CA LYS A 171 1.49 9.16 19.80
C LYS A 171 2.65 8.90 18.83
N HIS A 172 2.56 9.41 17.60
CA HIS A 172 3.57 9.29 16.54
C HIS A 172 4.29 10.63 16.25
N GLN A 173 4.16 11.64 17.11
CA GLN A 173 4.69 13.00 16.92
C GLN A 173 6.17 13.02 16.45
N ILE A 174 7.03 12.22 17.06
CA ILE A 174 8.48 12.20 16.74
C ILE A 174 8.73 11.83 15.27
N VAL A 175 8.01 10.82 14.75
CA VAL A 175 8.19 10.42 13.34
C VAL A 175 7.56 11.42 12.39
N THR A 176 6.46 12.06 12.78
CA THR A 176 5.80 13.12 12.04
C THR A 176 6.70 14.36 11.90
N GLU A 177 7.34 14.81 12.98
CA GLU A 177 8.29 15.93 12.95
C GLU A 177 9.49 15.65 12.04
N ARG A 178 10.02 14.44 12.07
CA ARG A 178 11.10 14.02 11.17
C ARG A 178 10.66 14.02 9.69
N ALA A 179 9.43 13.57 9.41
CA ALA A 179 8.83 13.57 8.08
C ALA A 179 8.68 15.00 7.55
N LEU A 180 8.15 15.92 8.37
CA LEU A 180 8.00 17.34 8.04
C LEU A 180 9.37 18.02 7.80
N SER A 181 10.36 17.75 8.64
CA SER A 181 11.72 18.26 8.46
C SER A 181 12.34 17.79 7.14
N TRP A 182 12.12 16.54 6.77
CA TRP A 182 12.61 16.02 5.50
C TRP A 182 11.92 16.69 4.30
N LEU A 183 10.59 16.89 4.34
CA LEU A 183 9.86 17.59 3.28
C LEU A 183 10.33 19.03 3.13
N SER A 184 10.48 19.77 4.24
CA SER A 184 10.96 21.15 4.23
C SER A 184 12.35 21.29 3.63
N SER A 185 13.24 20.29 3.82
CA SER A 185 14.58 20.30 3.24
C SER A 185 14.62 20.12 1.72
N ARG A 186 13.50 19.75 1.09
CA ARG A 186 13.38 19.56 -0.35
C ARG A 186 12.80 20.77 -1.09
N VAL A 187 12.16 21.69 -0.39
CA VAL A 187 11.68 22.94 -0.99
C VAL A 187 12.90 23.86 -1.11
N PRO A 188 13.36 24.21 -2.33
CA PRO A 188 14.38 25.26 -2.47
C PRO A 188 13.80 26.59 -2.03
N ASP A 189 14.62 27.38 -1.31
CA ASP A 189 14.30 28.78 -0.97
C ASP A 189 14.01 29.64 -2.21
#